data_3c1e74cfed8149549a4e6166c209f395
#
_entry.id   3c1e74cfed8149549a4e6166c209f395
#
_cell.length_a   1.000
_cell.length_b   1.000
_cell.length_c   1.000
_cell.angle_alpha   90.00
_cell.angle_beta   90.00
_cell.angle_gamma   90.00
#
_symmetry.space_group_name_H-M   'P 1'
#
loop_
_entity.id
_entity.type
_entity.pdbx_description
1 polymer ?
#
loop_
_entity_poly.entity_id
_entity_poly.type
_entity_poly.pdbx_seq_one_letter_code
_entity_poly.pdbx_strand_id
1 'polypeptide(L)'
;MTHTDSHFSKPLLFRLFLSRPRLLSSIALGLATALLLPETLAQQTVTRAIVGWNVGAILYLLLALKMMFWSTHERMRARALQQNEGKTVVLILVITSALMCIGAIVAELAVVKDLKGELRYAHIALAALTIATSWAFTQVMLALHYAHDYYVCVFHGEPGGLEFPGGHMPDYGDFLYFASVIGTSGQTADVSFTSRKMRRTGTIHCVLAFFFNTTVVAGMTSTKRPSVTATAIQADADAGVLTTCSASRIPFEHERAVGSRTRGR
;
A
#
# COMPACT_ATOMS: atom_id res chain seq x y z
N MET A 1 -23.77 -54.23 11.29
CA MET A 1 -24.43 -52.96 10.89
C MET A 1 -23.52 -51.82 11.32
N THR A 2 -22.64 -51.41 10.42
CA THR A 2 -21.67 -50.32 10.62
C THR A 2 -22.26 -49.05 10.04
N HIS A 3 -22.69 -48.13 10.92
CA HIS A 3 -23.07 -46.77 10.56
C HIS A 3 -21.82 -46.01 10.14
N THR A 4 -21.65 -45.78 8.86
CA THR A 4 -20.71 -44.83 8.29
C THR A 4 -21.34 -43.45 8.36
N ASP A 5 -21.07 -42.71 9.43
CA ASP A 5 -21.34 -41.29 9.52
C ASP A 5 -20.41 -40.57 8.53
N SER A 6 -20.96 -40.19 7.38
CA SER A 6 -20.32 -39.29 6.43
C SER A 6 -20.29 -37.88 7.03
N HIS A 7 -19.22 -37.55 7.72
CA HIS A 7 -18.86 -36.19 8.06
C HIS A 7 -18.66 -35.42 6.75
N PHE A 8 -19.70 -34.79 6.26
CA PHE A 8 -19.63 -33.74 5.25
C PHE A 8 -18.76 -32.60 5.83
N SER A 9 -17.47 -32.65 5.57
CA SER A 9 -16.56 -31.55 5.90
C SER A 9 -16.99 -30.33 5.08
N LYS A 10 -17.72 -29.40 5.70
CA LYS A 10 -18.06 -28.12 5.08
C LYS A 10 -16.79 -27.50 4.53
N PRO A 11 -16.78 -27.04 3.27
CA PRO A 11 -15.56 -26.52 2.63
C PRO A 11 -14.93 -25.44 3.51
N LEU A 12 -13.60 -25.47 3.60
CA LEU A 12 -12.79 -24.56 4.43
C LEU A 12 -13.22 -23.09 4.26
N LEU A 13 -13.57 -22.71 3.05
CA LEU A 13 -14.12 -21.40 2.70
C LEU A 13 -15.43 -21.07 3.47
N PHE A 14 -16.32 -22.05 3.66
CA PHE A 14 -17.60 -21.83 4.36
C PHE A 14 -17.40 -21.63 5.87
N ARG A 15 -16.41 -22.28 6.48
CA ARG A 15 -16.03 -22.06 7.89
C ARG A 15 -15.35 -20.71 8.07
N LEU A 16 -14.47 -20.29 7.14
CA LEU A 16 -13.89 -18.95 7.09
C LEU A 16 -14.98 -17.88 6.93
N PHE A 17 -16.00 -18.17 6.13
CA PHE A 17 -17.14 -17.29 5.89
C PHE A 17 -17.95 -17.01 7.15
N LEU A 18 -18.28 -18.01 7.96
CA LEU A 18 -19.07 -17.83 9.19
C LEU A 18 -18.27 -17.21 10.35
N SER A 19 -16.94 -17.33 10.35
CA SER A 19 -16.11 -16.87 11.46
C SER A 19 -15.77 -15.37 11.45
N ARG A 20 -16.00 -14.66 10.32
CA ARG A 20 -15.60 -13.25 10.16
C ARG A 20 -16.69 -12.37 9.50
N PRO A 21 -17.84 -12.14 10.13
CA PRO A 21 -18.98 -11.44 9.51
C PRO A 21 -18.65 -10.01 9.08
N ARG A 22 -17.73 -9.32 9.79
CA ARG A 22 -17.32 -7.96 9.45
C ARG A 22 -16.51 -7.89 8.16
N LEU A 23 -15.56 -8.83 7.97
CA LEU A 23 -14.77 -8.90 6.74
C LEU A 23 -15.68 -9.20 5.54
N LEU A 24 -16.62 -10.12 5.72
CA LEU A 24 -17.54 -10.51 4.66
C LEU A 24 -18.50 -9.40 4.25
N SER A 25 -19.09 -8.70 5.23
CA SER A 25 -19.96 -7.55 4.93
C SER A 25 -19.18 -6.47 4.18
N SER A 26 -17.93 -6.25 4.54
CA SER A 26 -17.07 -5.27 3.87
C SER A 26 -16.70 -5.68 2.44
N ILE A 27 -16.35 -6.96 2.23
CA ILE A 27 -16.09 -7.50 0.89
C ILE A 27 -17.37 -7.46 0.03
N ALA A 28 -18.50 -7.89 0.57
CA ALA A 28 -19.77 -7.89 -0.15
C ALA A 28 -20.17 -6.47 -0.58
N LEU A 29 -20.05 -5.49 0.32
CA LEU A 29 -20.35 -4.09 -0.02
C LEU A 29 -19.36 -3.54 -1.05
N GLY A 30 -18.08 -3.82 -0.91
CA GLY A 30 -17.05 -3.38 -1.87
C GLY A 30 -17.30 -3.95 -3.27
N LEU A 31 -17.59 -5.25 -3.37
CA LEU A 31 -17.94 -5.90 -4.65
C LEU A 31 -19.24 -5.36 -5.22
N ALA A 32 -20.30 -5.21 -4.40
CA ALA A 32 -21.56 -4.62 -4.84
C ALA A 32 -21.33 -3.20 -5.39
N THR A 33 -20.53 -2.38 -4.72
CA THR A 33 -20.16 -1.04 -5.21
C THR A 33 -19.45 -1.11 -6.55
N ALA A 34 -18.43 -1.98 -6.69
CA ALA A 34 -17.68 -2.10 -7.93
C ALA A 34 -18.55 -2.58 -9.12
N LEU A 35 -19.52 -3.45 -8.87
CA LEU A 35 -20.40 -4.00 -9.90
C LEU A 35 -21.57 -3.06 -10.26
N LEU A 36 -22.13 -2.36 -9.25
CA LEU A 36 -23.31 -1.51 -9.43
C LEU A 36 -22.95 -0.08 -9.85
N LEU A 37 -21.67 0.32 -9.78
CA LEU A 37 -21.24 1.66 -10.17
C LEU A 37 -21.49 1.87 -11.67
N PRO A 38 -22.29 2.88 -12.07
CA PRO A 38 -22.63 3.10 -13.47
C PRO A 38 -21.41 3.57 -14.28
N GLU A 39 -21.38 3.22 -15.56
CA GLU A 39 -20.28 3.57 -16.49
C GLU A 39 -20.11 5.08 -16.67
N THR A 40 -21.17 5.81 -16.44
CA THR A 40 -21.15 7.27 -16.49
C THR A 40 -20.28 7.92 -15.43
N LEU A 41 -20.11 7.25 -14.25
CA LEU A 41 -19.28 7.76 -13.14
C LEU A 41 -17.85 7.22 -13.16
N ALA A 42 -17.65 6.03 -13.71
CA ALA A 42 -16.32 5.40 -13.83
C ALA A 42 -16.25 4.59 -15.11
N GLN A 43 -15.72 5.19 -16.17
CA GLN A 43 -15.58 4.53 -17.48
C GLN A 43 -14.58 3.38 -17.48
N GLN A 44 -13.60 3.42 -16.58
CA GLN A 44 -12.57 2.39 -16.49
C GLN A 44 -12.90 1.36 -15.42
N THR A 45 -12.81 0.08 -15.75
CA THR A 45 -13.00 -1.04 -14.79
C THR A 45 -12.06 -0.95 -13.60
N VAL A 46 -10.84 -0.43 -13.81
CA VAL A 46 -9.85 -0.25 -12.73
C VAL A 46 -10.33 0.78 -11.72
N THR A 47 -10.86 1.92 -12.16
CA THR A 47 -11.42 2.96 -11.26
C THR A 47 -12.60 2.40 -10.44
N ARG A 48 -13.48 1.59 -11.05
CA ARG A 48 -14.56 0.89 -10.32
C ARG A 48 -14.03 -0.04 -9.24
N ALA A 49 -12.99 -0.82 -9.55
CA ALA A 49 -12.35 -1.71 -8.58
C ALA A 49 -11.73 -0.93 -7.43
N ILE A 50 -11.08 0.21 -7.70
CA ILE A 50 -10.47 1.08 -6.70
C ILE A 50 -11.55 1.70 -5.78
N VAL A 51 -12.65 2.18 -6.33
CA VAL A 51 -13.76 2.72 -5.54
C VAL A 51 -14.38 1.62 -4.68
N GLY A 52 -14.65 0.44 -5.25
CA GLY A 52 -15.16 -0.71 -4.50
C GLY A 52 -14.23 -1.13 -3.36
N TRP A 53 -12.92 -1.17 -3.62
CA TRP A 53 -11.92 -1.43 -2.59
C TRP A 53 -12.01 -0.40 -1.44
N ASN A 54 -12.02 0.89 -1.76
CA ASN A 54 -12.11 1.94 -0.74
C ASN A 54 -13.36 1.84 0.12
N VAL A 55 -14.52 1.61 -0.49
CA VAL A 55 -15.79 1.44 0.24
C VAL A 55 -15.72 0.23 1.18
N GLY A 56 -15.24 -0.91 0.70
CA GLY A 56 -15.04 -2.11 1.51
C GLY A 56 -14.03 -1.91 2.63
N ALA A 57 -12.87 -1.32 2.33
CA ALA A 57 -11.81 -1.06 3.30
C ALA A 57 -12.26 -0.08 4.39
N ILE A 58 -12.93 1.01 4.03
CA ILE A 58 -13.45 2.00 4.99
C ILE A 58 -14.50 1.34 5.91
N LEU A 59 -15.44 0.58 5.37
CA LEU A 59 -16.42 -0.13 6.20
C LEU A 59 -15.73 -1.09 7.17
N TYR A 60 -14.75 -1.87 6.69
CA TYR A 60 -14.00 -2.77 7.55
C TYR A 60 -13.27 -2.01 8.66
N LEU A 61 -12.57 -0.92 8.32
CA LEU A 61 -11.86 -0.07 9.28
C LEU A 61 -12.79 0.47 10.36
N LEU A 62 -13.95 1.01 9.98
CA LEU A 62 -14.94 1.52 10.93
C LEU A 62 -15.45 0.42 11.87
N LEU A 63 -15.78 -0.76 11.33
CA LEU A 63 -16.24 -1.90 12.13
C LEU A 63 -15.14 -2.47 13.04
N ALA A 64 -13.88 -2.49 12.57
CA ALA A 64 -12.74 -2.95 13.33
C ALA A 64 -12.39 -1.96 14.45
N LEU A 65 -12.31 -0.68 14.17
CA LEU A 65 -12.03 0.36 15.15
C LEU A 65 -13.15 0.41 16.23
N LYS A 66 -14.42 0.37 15.81
CA LYS A 66 -15.53 0.25 16.76
C LYS A 66 -15.34 -0.95 17.69
N MET A 67 -14.96 -2.10 17.14
CA MET A 67 -14.68 -3.29 17.95
C MET A 67 -13.49 -3.08 18.88
N MET A 68 -12.39 -2.48 18.42
CA MET A 68 -11.18 -2.27 19.19
C MET A 68 -11.46 -1.36 20.41
N PHE A 69 -12.12 -0.22 20.19
CA PHE A 69 -12.39 0.75 21.25
C PHE A 69 -13.54 0.36 22.21
N TRP A 70 -14.46 -0.54 21.80
CA TRP A 70 -15.57 -1.02 22.66
C TRP A 70 -15.36 -2.45 23.18
N SER A 71 -14.16 -3.02 23.07
CA SER A 71 -13.89 -4.38 23.58
C SER A 71 -13.28 -4.34 24.98
N THR A 72 -13.84 -5.15 25.89
CA THR A 72 -13.24 -5.44 27.19
C THR A 72 -12.14 -6.50 27.03
N HIS A 73 -11.15 -6.52 27.96
CA HIS A 73 -10.05 -7.50 27.98
C HIS A 73 -10.55 -8.95 27.95
N GLU A 74 -11.66 -9.25 28.63
CA GLU A 74 -12.26 -10.60 28.61
C GLU A 74 -12.72 -11.02 27.22
N ARG A 75 -13.34 -10.10 26.48
CA ARG A 75 -13.78 -10.35 25.09
C ARG A 75 -12.61 -10.50 24.13
N MET A 76 -11.50 -9.79 24.37
CA MET A 76 -10.27 -9.93 23.59
C MET A 76 -9.69 -11.33 23.75
N ARG A 77 -9.59 -11.79 24.99
CA ARG A 77 -9.10 -13.11 25.37
C ARG A 77 -9.97 -14.24 24.78
N ALA A 78 -11.29 -14.11 24.88
CA ALA A 78 -12.23 -15.08 24.30
C ALA A 78 -12.13 -15.17 22.77
N ARG A 79 -11.93 -14.04 22.08
CA ARG A 79 -11.76 -13.99 20.61
C ARG A 79 -10.42 -14.58 20.15
N ALA A 80 -9.35 -14.37 20.90
CA ALA A 80 -8.06 -14.96 20.60
C ALA A 80 -8.13 -16.48 20.52
N LEU A 81 -8.96 -17.12 21.38
CA LEU A 81 -9.14 -18.57 21.39
C LEU A 81 -9.99 -19.10 20.23
N GLN A 82 -10.94 -18.29 19.73
CA GLN A 82 -11.85 -18.72 18.66
C GLN A 82 -11.24 -18.60 17.26
N GLN A 83 -10.15 -17.83 17.08
CA GLN A 83 -9.58 -17.48 15.77
C GLN A 83 -8.29 -18.27 15.42
N ASN A 84 -8.27 -19.56 15.61
CA ASN A 84 -7.05 -20.39 15.42
C ASN A 84 -6.51 -20.46 13.96
N GLU A 85 -7.23 -19.93 12.95
CA GLU A 85 -6.85 -20.03 11.53
C GLU A 85 -6.45 -18.67 10.91
N GLY A 86 -6.04 -17.68 11.73
CA GLY A 86 -5.97 -16.27 11.30
C GLY A 86 -4.75 -15.84 10.47
N LYS A 87 -3.60 -16.51 10.58
CA LYS A 87 -2.33 -16.02 10.01
C LYS A 87 -2.34 -15.88 8.49
N THR A 88 -2.78 -16.92 7.79
CA THR A 88 -2.81 -16.95 6.34
C THR A 88 -3.80 -15.92 5.78
N VAL A 89 -4.95 -15.78 6.43
CA VAL A 89 -5.97 -14.78 6.01
C VAL A 89 -5.44 -13.36 6.19
N VAL A 90 -4.80 -13.06 7.32
CA VAL A 90 -4.18 -11.74 7.55
C VAL A 90 -3.12 -11.46 6.50
N LEU A 91 -2.23 -12.42 6.22
CA LEU A 91 -1.18 -12.26 5.22
C LEU A 91 -1.76 -12.01 3.81
N ILE A 92 -2.76 -12.79 3.39
CA ILE A 92 -3.43 -12.61 2.10
C ILE A 92 -4.06 -11.21 2.01
N LEU A 93 -4.75 -10.77 3.07
CA LEU A 93 -5.41 -9.46 3.08
C LEU A 93 -4.40 -8.30 3.04
N VAL A 94 -3.28 -8.43 3.76
CA VAL A 94 -2.20 -7.43 3.73
C VAL A 94 -1.54 -7.38 2.36
N ILE A 95 -1.26 -8.52 1.73
CA ILE A 95 -0.72 -8.57 0.36
C ILE A 95 -1.72 -7.96 -0.63
N THR A 96 -3.02 -8.31 -0.52
CA THR A 96 -4.06 -7.74 -1.38
C THR A 96 -4.13 -6.21 -1.23
N SER A 97 -4.06 -5.70 0.01
CA SER A 97 -4.02 -4.27 0.29
C SER A 97 -2.82 -3.57 -0.38
N ALA A 98 -1.64 -4.16 -0.28
CA ALA A 98 -0.43 -3.64 -0.93
C ALA A 98 -0.56 -3.63 -2.46
N LEU A 99 -1.07 -4.71 -3.06
CA LEU A 99 -1.30 -4.80 -4.50
C LEU A 99 -2.34 -3.78 -4.98
N MET A 100 -3.42 -3.58 -4.23
CA MET A 100 -4.42 -2.56 -4.54
C MET A 100 -3.84 -1.15 -4.47
N CYS A 101 -2.99 -0.87 -3.49
CA CYS A 101 -2.29 0.41 -3.38
C CYS A 101 -1.38 0.67 -4.60
N ILE A 102 -0.54 -0.29 -4.96
CA ILE A 102 0.35 -0.19 -6.12
C ILE A 102 -0.46 -0.04 -7.42
N GLY A 103 -1.49 -0.87 -7.59
CA GLY A 103 -2.37 -0.83 -8.75
C GLY A 103 -3.07 0.51 -8.89
N ALA A 104 -3.55 1.09 -7.79
CA ALA A 104 -4.16 2.42 -7.78
C ALA A 104 -3.18 3.52 -8.19
N ILE A 105 -1.95 3.51 -7.65
CA ILE A 105 -0.92 4.48 -8.02
C ILE A 105 -0.63 4.41 -9.53
N VAL A 106 -0.41 3.20 -10.08
CA VAL A 106 -0.08 3.02 -11.49
C VAL A 106 -1.25 3.43 -12.39
N ALA A 107 -2.47 3.00 -12.06
CA ALA A 107 -3.67 3.28 -12.86
C ALA A 107 -4.02 4.77 -12.86
N GLU A 108 -4.02 5.41 -11.68
CA GLU A 108 -4.35 6.83 -11.56
C GLU A 108 -3.28 7.73 -12.18
N LEU A 109 -1.99 7.36 -12.10
CA LEU A 109 -0.92 8.08 -12.80
C LEU A 109 -1.06 8.01 -14.32
N ALA A 110 -1.54 6.89 -14.86
CA ALA A 110 -1.78 6.75 -16.30
C ALA A 110 -2.92 7.67 -16.76
N VAL A 111 -4.01 7.72 -16.00
CA VAL A 111 -5.21 8.51 -16.34
C VAL A 111 -4.99 10.01 -16.18
N VAL A 112 -4.30 10.43 -15.11
CA VAL A 112 -4.09 11.85 -14.77
C VAL A 112 -3.26 12.60 -15.82
N LYS A 113 -2.45 11.91 -16.62
CA LYS A 113 -1.63 12.54 -17.69
C LYS A 113 -2.50 13.23 -18.75
N ASP A 114 -3.66 12.66 -19.07
CA ASP A 114 -4.52 13.12 -20.16
C ASP A 114 -5.68 14.00 -19.67
N LEU A 115 -5.90 14.09 -18.36
CA LEU A 115 -7.00 14.85 -17.75
C LEU A 115 -6.60 16.27 -17.37
N LYS A 116 -7.53 17.20 -17.58
CA LYS A 116 -7.43 18.61 -17.16
C LYS A 116 -8.60 18.98 -16.25
N GLY A 117 -8.41 19.98 -15.39
CA GLY A 117 -9.46 20.54 -14.54
C GLY A 117 -9.84 19.67 -13.36
N GLU A 118 -11.11 19.68 -12.96
CA GLU A 118 -11.64 19.05 -11.73
C GLU A 118 -11.50 17.54 -11.74
N LEU A 119 -11.67 16.88 -12.88
CA LEU A 119 -11.52 15.43 -13.00
C LEU A 119 -10.11 14.95 -12.61
N ARG A 120 -9.08 15.73 -12.95
CA ARG A 120 -7.71 15.44 -12.54
C ARG A 120 -7.55 15.39 -11.02
N TYR A 121 -8.13 16.38 -10.32
CA TYR A 121 -8.07 16.45 -8.86
C TYR A 121 -8.86 15.31 -8.22
N ALA A 122 -9.99 14.91 -8.78
CA ALA A 122 -10.78 13.77 -8.29
C ALA A 122 -9.98 12.45 -8.36
N HIS A 123 -9.28 12.17 -9.45
CA HIS A 123 -8.43 10.98 -9.58
C HIS A 123 -7.23 11.01 -8.62
N ILE A 124 -6.59 12.16 -8.43
CA ILE A 124 -5.51 12.32 -7.45
C ILE A 124 -6.03 12.07 -6.03
N ALA A 125 -7.20 12.62 -5.68
CA ALA A 125 -7.83 12.42 -4.38
C ALA A 125 -8.21 10.95 -4.15
N LEU A 126 -8.71 10.25 -5.19
CA LEU A 126 -9.02 8.83 -5.14
C LEU A 126 -7.75 8.00 -4.90
N ALA A 127 -6.66 8.29 -5.58
CA ALA A 127 -5.38 7.63 -5.35
C ALA A 127 -4.87 7.86 -3.92
N ALA A 128 -4.90 9.10 -3.43
CA ALA A 128 -4.50 9.44 -2.07
C ALA A 128 -5.36 8.72 -1.02
N LEU A 129 -6.67 8.67 -1.23
CA LEU A 129 -7.61 7.93 -0.38
C LEU A 129 -7.28 6.44 -0.37
N THR A 130 -6.97 5.85 -1.54
CA THR A 130 -6.63 4.43 -1.65
C THR A 130 -5.34 4.11 -0.92
N ILE A 131 -4.33 4.97 -1.01
CA ILE A 131 -3.08 4.83 -0.26
C ILE A 131 -3.36 4.87 1.25
N ALA A 132 -4.11 5.87 1.72
CA ALA A 132 -4.41 6.05 3.13
C ALA A 132 -5.23 4.88 3.70
N THR A 133 -6.28 4.45 2.99
CA THR A 133 -7.13 3.32 3.41
C THR A 133 -6.40 2.00 3.39
N SER A 134 -5.55 1.74 2.39
CA SER A 134 -4.73 0.53 2.30
C SER A 134 -3.68 0.48 3.41
N TRP A 135 -3.04 1.61 3.72
CA TRP A 135 -2.12 1.71 4.85
C TRP A 135 -2.82 1.44 6.18
N ALA A 136 -3.92 2.14 6.46
CA ALA A 136 -4.67 1.97 7.69
C ALA A 136 -5.21 0.54 7.84
N PHE A 137 -5.72 -0.06 6.75
CA PHE A 137 -6.18 -1.45 6.72
C PHE A 137 -5.05 -2.40 7.11
N THR A 138 -3.85 -2.21 6.57
CA THR A 138 -2.67 -3.02 6.91
C THR A 138 -2.31 -2.91 8.39
N GLN A 139 -2.29 -1.69 8.96
CA GLN A 139 -1.97 -1.48 10.38
C GLN A 139 -2.99 -2.12 11.29
N VAL A 140 -4.29 -1.95 11.01
CA VAL A 140 -5.35 -2.57 11.80
C VAL A 140 -5.30 -4.11 11.72
N MET A 141 -5.05 -4.68 10.55
CA MET A 141 -4.91 -6.14 10.40
C MET A 141 -3.73 -6.69 11.18
N LEU A 142 -2.57 -6.02 11.13
CA LEU A 142 -1.38 -6.43 11.86
C LEU A 142 -1.54 -6.22 13.37
N ALA A 143 -2.19 -5.13 13.82
CA ALA A 143 -2.54 -4.93 15.22
C ALA A 143 -3.40 -6.08 15.77
N LEU A 144 -4.44 -6.47 15.04
CA LEU A 144 -5.28 -7.61 15.42
C LEU A 144 -4.51 -8.94 15.44
N HIS A 145 -3.54 -9.09 14.53
CA HIS A 145 -2.67 -10.28 14.50
C HIS A 145 -1.74 -10.31 15.71
N TYR A 146 -1.08 -9.21 16.07
CA TYR A 146 -0.25 -9.11 17.26
C TYR A 146 -1.06 -9.37 18.54
N ALA A 147 -2.25 -8.76 18.65
CA ALA A 147 -3.14 -8.99 19.78
C ALA A 147 -3.55 -10.47 19.89
N HIS A 148 -3.89 -11.11 18.78
CA HIS A 148 -4.23 -12.53 18.76
C HIS A 148 -3.08 -13.39 19.25
N ASP A 149 -1.88 -13.24 18.66
CA ASP A 149 -0.71 -14.04 19.02
C ASP A 149 -0.28 -13.80 20.48
N TYR A 150 -0.39 -12.58 20.97
CA TYR A 150 -0.14 -12.23 22.37
C TYR A 150 -1.08 -12.95 23.33
N TYR A 151 -2.39 -12.81 23.12
CA TYR A 151 -3.39 -13.37 24.02
C TYR A 151 -3.47 -14.90 23.96
N VAL A 152 -3.13 -15.53 22.84
CA VAL A 152 -2.98 -16.99 22.76
C VAL A 152 -1.85 -17.48 23.67
N CYS A 153 -0.69 -16.83 23.67
CA CYS A 153 0.42 -17.18 24.57
C CYS A 153 0.01 -16.98 26.03
N VAL A 154 -0.57 -15.84 26.39
CA VAL A 154 -1.02 -15.55 27.75
C VAL A 154 -2.05 -16.58 28.24
N PHE A 155 -2.96 -17.03 27.35
CA PHE A 155 -3.93 -18.08 27.72
C PHE A 155 -3.28 -19.40 28.07
N HIS A 156 -2.18 -19.76 27.39
CA HIS A 156 -1.42 -20.97 27.70
C HIS A 156 -0.44 -20.81 28.90
N GLY A 157 -0.47 -19.68 29.59
CA GLY A 157 0.42 -19.37 30.71
C GLY A 157 1.84 -18.97 30.29
N GLU A 158 2.04 -18.67 29.00
CA GLU A 158 3.32 -18.24 28.46
C GLU A 158 3.38 -16.70 28.39
N PRO A 159 4.60 -16.10 28.40
CA PRO A 159 4.75 -14.66 28.14
C PRO A 159 4.18 -14.29 26.77
N GLY A 160 3.46 -13.17 26.68
CA GLY A 160 2.78 -12.73 25.45
C GLY A 160 3.70 -12.42 24.26
N GLY A 161 5.01 -12.34 24.49
CA GLY A 161 6.03 -12.17 23.45
C GLY A 161 6.25 -10.72 23.02
N LEU A 162 5.50 -9.79 23.57
CA LEU A 162 5.69 -8.34 23.51
C LEU A 162 5.66 -7.81 24.94
N GLU A 163 6.51 -6.83 25.23
CA GLU A 163 6.55 -6.13 26.52
C GLU A 163 6.22 -4.65 26.29
N PHE A 164 5.11 -4.23 26.87
CA PHE A 164 4.62 -2.86 26.81
C PHE A 164 5.05 -2.11 28.07
N PRO A 165 5.41 -0.81 27.98
CA PRO A 165 5.72 0.00 29.12
C PRO A 165 4.52 0.15 30.08
N GLY A 166 4.79 0.27 31.39
CA GLY A 166 3.74 0.50 32.37
C GLY A 166 3.15 -0.75 33.05
N GLY A 167 3.51 -1.98 32.60
CA GLY A 167 3.17 -3.24 33.29
C GLY A 167 1.69 -3.60 33.30
N HIS A 168 0.83 -2.88 32.57
CA HIS A 168 -0.58 -3.20 32.39
C HIS A 168 -0.79 -4.23 31.28
N MET A 169 -1.90 -4.97 31.33
CA MET A 169 -2.28 -5.82 30.21
C MET A 169 -2.65 -4.96 29.01
N PRO A 170 -1.99 -5.15 27.84
CA PRO A 170 -2.21 -4.31 26.67
C PRO A 170 -3.62 -4.46 26.11
N ASP A 171 -4.21 -3.36 25.66
CA ASP A 171 -5.47 -3.36 24.95
C ASP A 171 -5.27 -3.32 23.41
N TYR A 172 -6.37 -3.26 22.65
CA TYR A 172 -6.26 -3.17 21.18
C TYR A 172 -5.62 -1.84 20.73
N GLY A 173 -5.76 -0.76 21.52
CA GLY A 173 -5.12 0.53 21.24
C GLY A 173 -3.61 0.43 21.29
N ASP A 174 -3.05 -0.30 22.29
CA ASP A 174 -1.63 -0.55 22.43
C ASP A 174 -1.07 -1.32 21.23
N PHE A 175 -1.78 -2.35 20.77
CA PHE A 175 -1.37 -3.09 19.56
C PHE A 175 -1.50 -2.24 18.29
N LEU A 176 -2.50 -1.37 18.19
CA LEU A 176 -2.68 -0.46 17.07
C LEU A 176 -1.57 0.60 17.06
N TYR A 177 -1.23 1.17 18.21
CA TYR A 177 -0.09 2.06 18.36
C TYR A 177 1.20 1.39 17.89
N PHE A 178 1.50 0.21 18.41
CA PHE A 178 2.68 -0.56 18.03
C PHE A 178 2.75 -0.83 16.53
N ALA A 179 1.66 -1.31 15.92
CA ALA A 179 1.59 -1.56 14.49
C ALA A 179 1.79 -0.27 13.69
N SER A 180 1.13 0.84 14.08
CA SER A 180 1.23 2.12 13.39
C SER A 180 2.63 2.71 13.42
N VAL A 181 3.36 2.57 14.53
CA VAL A 181 4.76 3.01 14.63
C VAL A 181 5.65 2.22 13.69
N ILE A 182 5.52 0.88 13.64
CA ILE A 182 6.27 0.07 12.68
C ILE A 182 5.90 0.46 11.24
N GLY A 183 4.62 0.65 10.95
CA GLY A 183 4.13 1.00 9.62
C GLY A 183 4.60 2.35 9.10
N THR A 184 4.89 3.30 10.00
CA THR A 184 5.38 4.65 9.64
C THR A 184 6.89 4.73 9.63
N SER A 185 7.57 4.21 10.66
CA SER A 185 9.00 4.42 10.89
C SER A 185 9.87 3.17 10.70
N GLY A 186 9.28 1.98 10.64
CA GLY A 186 10.03 0.72 10.67
C GLY A 186 10.69 0.40 12.02
N GLN A 187 10.32 1.13 13.08
CA GLN A 187 10.85 0.96 14.44
C GLN A 187 9.79 0.35 15.36
N THR A 188 10.22 -0.23 16.47
CA THR A 188 9.34 -0.91 17.43
C THR A 188 8.79 0.00 18.52
N ALA A 189 9.02 1.31 18.44
CA ALA A 189 8.70 2.28 19.48
C ALA A 189 9.36 1.90 20.84
N ASP A 190 8.60 2.03 21.90
CA ASP A 190 8.94 1.66 23.28
C ASP A 190 8.51 0.23 23.67
N VAL A 191 8.02 -0.56 22.69
CA VAL A 191 7.57 -1.94 22.89
C VAL A 191 8.66 -2.92 22.50
N SER A 192 9.03 -3.84 23.41
CA SER A 192 10.11 -4.80 23.20
C SER A 192 9.60 -6.16 22.74
N PHE A 193 10.29 -6.76 21.75
CA PHE A 193 10.06 -8.15 21.36
C PHE A 193 10.75 -9.14 22.32
N THR A 194 9.99 -9.89 23.09
CA THR A 194 10.53 -10.88 24.03
C THR A 194 10.53 -12.31 23.46
N SER A 195 9.74 -12.59 22.40
CA SER A 195 9.71 -13.92 21.77
C SER A 195 10.27 -13.94 20.35
N ARG A 196 10.84 -15.11 19.95
CA ARG A 196 11.35 -15.33 18.59
C ARG A 196 10.23 -15.27 17.55
N LYS A 197 9.03 -15.72 17.89
CA LYS A 197 7.85 -15.71 17.00
C LYS A 197 7.44 -14.27 16.68
N MET A 198 7.33 -13.41 17.71
CA MET A 198 6.97 -12.01 17.53
C MET A 198 8.03 -11.23 16.74
N ARG A 199 9.33 -11.52 16.97
CA ARG A 199 10.40 -10.91 16.15
C ARG A 199 10.28 -11.26 14.67
N ARG A 200 9.94 -12.51 14.31
CA ARG A 200 9.73 -12.90 12.91
C ARG A 200 8.55 -12.14 12.27
N THR A 201 7.44 -12.03 13.00
CA THR A 201 6.29 -11.23 12.55
C THR A 201 6.66 -9.77 12.40
N GLY A 202 7.41 -9.20 13.35
CA GLY A 202 7.91 -7.82 13.28
C GLY A 202 8.83 -7.59 12.08
N THR A 203 9.72 -8.52 11.78
CA THR A 203 10.58 -8.42 10.58
C THR A 203 9.75 -8.36 9.31
N ILE A 204 8.74 -9.25 9.16
CA ILE A 204 7.84 -9.21 7.99
C ILE A 204 7.11 -7.87 7.92
N HIS A 205 6.62 -7.36 9.05
CA HIS A 205 5.96 -6.07 9.11
C HIS A 205 6.87 -4.91 8.68
N CYS A 206 8.10 -4.83 9.20
CA CYS A 206 9.07 -3.82 8.81
C CYS A 206 9.39 -3.85 7.30
N VAL A 207 9.56 -5.06 6.73
CA VAL A 207 9.80 -5.23 5.30
C VAL A 207 8.60 -4.74 4.48
N LEU A 208 7.37 -5.10 4.87
CA LEU A 208 6.15 -4.64 4.21
C LEU A 208 6.00 -3.12 4.30
N ALA A 209 6.26 -2.53 5.48
CA ALA A 209 6.24 -1.08 5.69
C ALA A 209 7.26 -0.37 4.81
N PHE A 210 8.48 -0.90 4.70
CA PHE A 210 9.53 -0.34 3.84
C PHE A 210 9.09 -0.31 2.38
N PHE A 211 8.61 -1.43 1.83
CA PHE A 211 8.14 -1.48 0.45
C PHE A 211 6.94 -0.57 0.21
N PHE A 212 5.99 -0.54 1.15
CA PHE A 212 4.83 0.35 1.05
C PHE A 212 5.25 1.81 0.99
N ASN A 213 6.04 2.28 1.94
CA ASN A 213 6.50 3.66 2.03
C ASN A 213 7.35 4.05 0.81
N THR A 214 8.25 3.16 0.37
CA THR A 214 9.07 3.39 -0.83
C THR A 214 8.22 3.52 -2.08
N THR A 215 7.19 2.67 -2.24
CA THR A 215 6.28 2.73 -3.40
C THR A 215 5.48 4.03 -3.42
N VAL A 216 4.99 4.49 -2.27
CA VAL A 216 4.27 5.77 -2.15
C VAL A 216 5.17 6.94 -2.55
N VAL A 217 6.41 6.98 -2.05
CA VAL A 217 7.38 8.04 -2.40
C VAL A 217 7.71 7.99 -3.88
N ALA A 218 7.98 6.81 -4.45
CA ALA A 218 8.25 6.66 -5.88
C ALA A 218 7.07 7.11 -6.75
N GLY A 219 5.83 6.79 -6.36
CA GLY A 219 4.62 7.25 -7.04
C GLY A 219 4.48 8.77 -7.02
N MET A 220 4.72 9.42 -5.89
CA MET A 220 4.65 10.88 -5.74
C MET A 220 5.71 11.60 -6.57
N THR A 221 6.93 11.07 -6.68
CA THR A 221 8.00 11.67 -7.47
C THR A 221 7.76 11.52 -8.97
N SER A 222 7.13 10.43 -9.41
CA SER A 222 6.75 10.22 -10.81
C SER A 222 5.73 11.24 -11.31
N THR A 223 4.85 11.71 -10.44
CA THR A 223 3.82 12.72 -10.77
C THR A 223 4.41 14.12 -10.98
N LYS A 224 5.59 14.40 -10.42
CA LYS A 224 6.25 15.71 -10.48
C LYS A 224 7.21 15.90 -11.66
N ARG A 225 7.44 14.90 -12.51
CA ARG A 225 8.25 15.10 -13.72
C ARG A 225 7.43 15.81 -14.80
N PRO A 226 7.49 17.15 -14.95
CA PRO A 226 7.12 17.79 -16.18
C PRO A 226 8.07 17.27 -17.25
N SER A 227 7.61 17.21 -18.48
CA SER A 227 8.34 16.76 -19.67
C SER A 227 9.50 17.71 -20.04
N VAL A 228 10.43 17.93 -19.10
CA VAL A 228 11.64 18.74 -19.33
C VAL A 228 12.46 18.14 -20.47
N THR A 229 12.42 16.81 -20.63
CA THR A 229 13.15 16.13 -21.72
C THR A 229 12.50 16.38 -23.09
N ALA A 230 11.16 16.47 -23.18
CA ALA A 230 10.51 16.75 -24.46
C ALA A 230 10.71 18.21 -24.88
N THR A 231 10.66 19.14 -23.94
CA THR A 231 10.90 20.57 -24.21
C THR A 231 12.36 20.84 -24.55
N ALA A 232 13.30 20.14 -23.92
CA ALA A 232 14.73 20.26 -24.25
C ALA A 232 15.06 19.68 -25.63
N ILE A 233 14.48 18.52 -25.99
CA ILE A 233 14.65 17.91 -27.31
C ILE A 233 14.00 18.77 -28.39
N GLN A 234 12.84 19.37 -28.11
CA GLN A 234 12.16 20.26 -29.06
C GLN A 234 12.95 21.58 -29.24
N ALA A 235 13.47 22.14 -28.15
CA ALA A 235 14.30 23.36 -28.22
C ALA A 235 15.63 23.11 -28.95
N ASP A 236 16.23 21.92 -28.81
CA ASP A 236 17.46 21.52 -29.53
C ASP A 236 17.17 21.25 -31.02
N ALA A 237 16.01 20.67 -31.34
CA ALA A 237 15.57 20.47 -32.70
C ALA A 237 15.26 21.81 -33.41
N ASP A 238 14.62 22.75 -32.72
CA ASP A 238 14.34 24.11 -33.26
C ASP A 238 15.62 24.94 -33.40
N ALA A 239 16.59 24.79 -32.49
CA ALA A 239 17.91 25.41 -32.59
C ALA A 239 18.76 24.81 -33.73
N GLY A 240 18.64 23.50 -33.97
CA GLY A 240 19.31 22.81 -35.08
C GLY A 240 18.80 23.22 -36.44
N VAL A 241 17.52 23.54 -36.59
CA VAL A 241 16.90 24.02 -37.84
C VAL A 241 17.35 25.46 -38.20
N LEU A 242 17.60 26.30 -37.19
CA LEU A 242 18.07 27.65 -37.41
C LEU A 242 19.56 27.74 -37.81
N THR A 243 20.37 26.77 -37.42
CA THR A 243 21.80 26.72 -37.77
C THR A 243 22.06 26.19 -39.17
N THR A 244 21.16 25.42 -39.76
CA THR A 244 21.31 24.89 -41.14
C THR A 244 20.91 25.89 -42.23
N CYS A 245 20.19 26.98 -41.89
CA CYS A 245 19.82 28.01 -42.85
C CYS A 245 20.88 29.12 -43.02
N SER A 246 21.93 29.20 -42.20
CA SER A 246 22.94 30.28 -42.25
C SER A 246 24.30 29.89 -42.86
N ALA A 247 24.48 28.66 -43.34
CA ALA A 247 25.77 28.17 -43.83
C ALA A 247 25.92 28.09 -45.35
N SER A 248 25.24 28.97 -46.10
CA SER A 248 25.41 29.06 -47.56
C SER A 248 25.73 30.49 -48.00
N ARG A 249 26.94 30.97 -47.74
CA ARG A 249 27.65 32.02 -48.54
C ARG A 249 28.98 32.39 -47.88
N ILE A 250 30.09 31.74 -48.30
CA ILE A 250 31.43 32.34 -48.24
C ILE A 250 32.08 32.06 -49.58
N PRO A 251 32.50 33.08 -50.34
CA PRO A 251 33.27 32.91 -51.58
C PRO A 251 34.72 32.62 -51.24
N PHE A 252 35.26 31.76 -52.06
CA PHE A 252 36.66 31.38 -52.15
C PHE A 252 37.48 32.56 -52.64
N GLU A 253 38.45 33.04 -51.90
CA GLU A 253 39.49 33.91 -52.44
C GLU A 253 40.87 33.40 -52.01
N HIS A 254 41.63 33.21 -53.06
CA HIS A 254 43.01 32.77 -53.12
C HIS A 254 43.91 33.90 -52.58
N GLU A 255 44.90 33.62 -51.75
CA GLU A 255 46.19 34.24 -51.94
C GLU A 255 47.35 33.44 -51.33
N ARG A 256 48.42 33.40 -52.15
CA ARG A 256 49.72 32.78 -51.91
C ARG A 256 50.58 33.70 -51.06
N ALA A 257 51.52 33.13 -50.44
CA ALA A 257 52.96 33.50 -50.47
C ALA A 257 53.59 33.50 -49.06
N VAL A 258 54.57 32.67 -48.96
CA VAL A 258 56.01 32.96 -48.85
C VAL A 258 56.45 33.33 -47.40
N GLY A 259 57.37 32.53 -46.93
CA GLY A 259 58.67 33.04 -46.45
C GLY A 259 59.03 32.85 -45.00
N SER A 260 59.89 31.89 -44.82
CA SER A 260 61.18 31.97 -44.16
C SER A 260 61.36 32.25 -42.68
N ARG A 261 62.12 31.32 -42.06
CA ARG A 261 63.29 31.55 -41.16
C ARG A 261 62.99 32.26 -39.81
N THR A 262 63.39 31.76 -38.72
CA THR A 262 64.71 31.46 -38.12
C THR A 262 64.47 31.19 -36.62
N ARG A 263 65.01 30.12 -36.07
CA ARG A 263 66.10 30.02 -35.13
C ARG A 263 66.05 30.88 -33.85
N GLY A 264 66.13 30.22 -32.76
CA GLY A 264 66.97 30.70 -31.69
C GLY A 264 66.46 30.55 -30.27
N ARG A 265 67.09 29.62 -29.60
CA ARG A 265 67.36 29.42 -28.19
C ARG A 265 66.25 28.90 -27.30
#